data_54cf3a39c7c94b2b36e593035b2dbeb7
#
_entry.id   54cf3a39c7c94b2b36e593035b2dbeb7
#
_cell.length_a   1.000
_cell.length_b   1.000
_cell.length_c   1.000
_cell.angle_alpha   90.00
_cell.angle_beta   90.00
_cell.angle_gamma   90.00
#
_symmetry.space_group_name_H-M   'P 1'
#
loop_
_entity.id
_entity.type
_entity.pdbx_description
1 polymer ?
#
loop_
_entity_poly.entity_id
_entity_poly.type
_entity_poly.pdbx_seq_one_letter_code
_entity_poly.pdbx_strand_id
1 'polypeptide(L)'
;FDFSNPEPIAILTYNEVLMEKVEYMDNGTVAAIGDTTTSMINGTTGEKVDYNYQSRQMTDYAIDKNRVALALTPYDNQSASKLVILDSSASEKCVIESQDKIDAVSLYGDTAAILTDSTITGYSASSGNSFSTAEAGSDARGIALADEATVYVLGVSQVRQARFS
;
A
#
# COMPACT_ATOMS: atom_id res chain seq x y z
N PHE A 1 -23.93 0.83 -1.54
CA PHE A 1 -25.28 0.91 -1.00
C PHE A 1 -25.96 2.19 -1.51
N ASP A 2 -27.11 2.06 -2.11
CA ASP A 2 -28.00 3.19 -2.32
C ASP A 2 -28.99 3.22 -1.13
N PHE A 3 -29.01 4.31 -0.37
CA PHE A 3 -29.89 4.45 0.78
C PHE A 3 -31.39 4.47 0.42
N SER A 4 -31.72 4.69 -0.86
CA SER A 4 -33.09 4.56 -1.37
C SER A 4 -33.49 3.12 -1.71
N ASN A 5 -32.52 2.23 -1.83
CA ASN A 5 -32.71 0.80 -2.08
C ASN A 5 -31.84 0.00 -1.09
N PRO A 6 -32.41 -0.75 -0.15
CA PRO A 6 -31.66 -1.51 0.86
C PRO A 6 -30.92 -2.74 0.30
N GLU A 7 -31.19 -3.11 -0.94
CA GLU A 7 -30.50 -4.25 -1.56
C GLU A 7 -29.06 -3.88 -1.94
N PRO A 8 -28.08 -4.77 -1.72
CA PRO A 8 -26.71 -4.54 -2.15
C PRO A 8 -26.61 -4.49 -3.67
N ILE A 9 -25.84 -3.56 -4.21
CA ILE A 9 -25.55 -3.46 -5.65
C ILE A 9 -24.82 -4.70 -6.15
N ALA A 10 -23.86 -5.20 -5.34
CA ALA A 10 -23.10 -6.40 -5.62
C ALA A 10 -22.70 -7.10 -4.31
N ILE A 11 -22.56 -8.41 -4.37
CA ILE A 11 -21.95 -9.23 -3.32
C ILE A 11 -20.76 -9.96 -3.97
N LEU A 12 -19.57 -9.68 -3.48
CA LEU A 12 -18.33 -10.26 -3.97
C LEU A 12 -17.80 -11.27 -2.95
N THR A 13 -17.60 -12.51 -3.40
CA THR A 13 -17.07 -13.58 -2.55
C THR A 13 -15.61 -13.84 -2.90
N TYR A 14 -14.77 -13.95 -1.90
CA TYR A 14 -13.35 -14.28 -2.00
C TYR A 14 -13.12 -15.64 -1.36
N ASN A 15 -12.60 -16.57 -2.15
CA ASN A 15 -12.25 -17.90 -1.65
C ASN A 15 -10.77 -17.92 -1.24
N GLU A 16 -10.49 -18.39 -0.04
CA GLU A 16 -9.12 -18.53 0.49
C GLU A 16 -8.32 -17.21 0.54
N VAL A 17 -9.01 -16.08 0.66
CA VAL A 17 -8.41 -14.75 0.84
C VAL A 17 -8.95 -14.13 2.11
N LEU A 18 -8.06 -13.72 3.00
CA LEU A 18 -8.42 -12.92 4.16
C LEU A 18 -8.46 -11.44 3.76
N MET A 19 -9.68 -10.88 3.73
CA MET A 19 -9.85 -9.46 3.42
C MET A 19 -9.51 -8.61 4.65
N GLU A 20 -8.62 -7.63 4.47
CA GLU A 20 -8.10 -6.78 5.54
C GLU A 20 -8.66 -5.37 5.51
N LYS A 21 -8.92 -4.84 4.31
CA LYS A 21 -9.34 -3.45 4.15
C LYS A 21 -10.29 -3.28 2.97
N VAL A 22 -11.25 -2.41 3.15
CA VAL A 22 -12.07 -1.83 2.08
C VAL A 22 -12.02 -0.32 2.21
N GLU A 23 -11.71 0.37 1.12
CA GLU A 23 -11.67 1.83 1.08
C GLU A 23 -12.20 2.37 -0.24
N TYR A 24 -13.01 3.45 -0.15
CA TYR A 24 -13.53 4.15 -1.32
C TYR A 24 -12.50 5.18 -1.79
N MET A 25 -12.13 5.11 -3.08
CA MET A 25 -11.13 5.99 -3.68
C MET A 25 -11.79 7.22 -4.31
N ASP A 26 -11.02 8.28 -4.54
CA ASP A 26 -11.52 9.57 -5.03
C ASP A 26 -12.26 9.49 -6.40
N ASN A 27 -11.92 8.51 -7.22
CA ASN A 27 -12.51 8.33 -8.56
C ASN A 27 -13.75 7.41 -8.59
N GLY A 28 -14.27 7.03 -7.43
CA GLY A 28 -15.43 6.14 -7.35
C GLY A 28 -15.12 4.65 -7.41
N THR A 29 -13.84 4.27 -7.41
CA THR A 29 -13.40 2.88 -7.26
C THR A 29 -13.36 2.50 -5.79
N VAL A 30 -13.66 1.25 -5.47
CA VAL A 30 -13.47 0.67 -4.14
C VAL A 30 -12.25 -0.24 -4.20
N ALA A 31 -11.24 0.05 -3.37
CA ALA A 31 -10.12 -0.85 -3.17
C ALA A 31 -10.46 -1.85 -2.07
N ALA A 32 -10.42 -3.13 -2.38
CA ALA A 32 -10.56 -4.22 -1.42
C ALA A 32 -9.24 -4.98 -1.34
N ILE A 33 -8.56 -4.87 -0.20
CA ILE A 33 -7.21 -5.40 0.01
C ILE A 33 -7.30 -6.65 0.86
N GLY A 34 -6.78 -7.75 0.35
CA GLY A 34 -6.62 -9.01 1.05
C GLY A 34 -5.16 -9.41 1.21
N ASP A 35 -4.92 -10.50 1.90
CA ASP A 35 -3.60 -11.03 2.21
C ASP A 35 -2.84 -11.54 0.96
N THR A 36 -3.56 -11.98 -0.09
CA THR A 36 -3.00 -12.56 -1.32
C THR A 36 -3.50 -11.90 -2.61
N THR A 37 -4.47 -10.99 -2.52
CA THR A 37 -5.13 -10.36 -3.67
C THR A 37 -5.66 -8.98 -3.29
N THR A 38 -5.49 -8.01 -4.18
CA THR A 38 -6.21 -6.73 -4.13
C THR A 38 -7.19 -6.64 -5.29
N SER A 39 -8.43 -6.22 -5.01
CA SER A 39 -9.45 -5.98 -6.03
C SER A 39 -9.76 -4.50 -6.14
N MET A 40 -9.80 -4.00 -7.37
CA MET A 40 -10.35 -2.70 -7.70
C MET A 40 -11.78 -2.90 -8.22
N ILE A 41 -12.75 -2.35 -7.52
CA ILE A 41 -14.17 -2.58 -7.74
C ILE A 41 -14.80 -1.27 -8.20
N ASN A 42 -15.53 -1.31 -9.31
CA ASN A 42 -16.34 -0.17 -9.73
C ASN A 42 -17.47 0.05 -8.71
N GLY A 43 -17.47 1.20 -8.03
CA GLY A 43 -18.42 1.51 -6.97
C GLY A 43 -19.88 1.67 -7.44
N THR A 44 -20.10 1.77 -8.76
CA THR A 44 -21.44 1.89 -9.35
C THR A 44 -21.96 0.55 -9.86
N THR A 45 -21.11 -0.24 -10.55
CA THR A 45 -21.54 -1.50 -11.20
C THR A 45 -21.23 -2.74 -10.37
N GLY A 46 -20.29 -2.66 -9.44
CA GLY A 46 -19.78 -3.79 -8.68
C GLY A 46 -18.83 -4.70 -9.47
N GLU A 47 -18.50 -4.35 -10.70
CA GLU A 47 -17.48 -5.08 -11.47
C GLU A 47 -16.11 -4.93 -10.85
N LYS A 48 -15.34 -6.02 -10.78
CA LYS A 48 -14.01 -6.01 -10.16
C LYS A 48 -12.91 -6.46 -11.12
N VAL A 49 -11.72 -5.93 -10.87
CA VAL A 49 -10.45 -6.39 -11.45
C VAL A 49 -9.53 -6.78 -10.31
N ASP A 50 -9.00 -8.00 -10.36
CA ASP A 50 -8.15 -8.55 -9.31
C ASP A 50 -6.66 -8.42 -9.69
N TYR A 51 -5.85 -7.98 -8.73
CA TYR A 51 -4.40 -8.06 -8.76
C TYR A 51 -3.94 -9.15 -7.80
N ASN A 52 -3.42 -10.26 -8.33
CA ASN A 52 -2.92 -11.39 -7.56
C ASN A 52 -1.44 -11.21 -7.21
N TYR A 53 -1.05 -11.52 -5.98
CA TYR A 53 0.32 -11.30 -5.48
C TYR A 53 1.34 -12.36 -5.89
N GLN A 54 0.95 -13.38 -6.69
CA GLN A 54 1.86 -14.35 -7.29
C GLN A 54 2.77 -15.06 -6.26
N SER A 55 2.19 -15.80 -5.33
CA SER A 55 2.90 -16.52 -4.26
C SER A 55 3.66 -15.60 -3.28
N ARG A 56 3.19 -14.37 -3.12
CA ARG A 56 3.63 -13.43 -2.10
C ARG A 56 2.48 -13.15 -1.14
N GLN A 57 2.82 -12.71 0.06
CA GLN A 57 1.88 -12.17 1.02
C GLN A 57 2.07 -10.66 1.15
N MET A 58 1.00 -9.96 1.43
CA MET A 58 1.07 -8.56 1.79
C MET A 58 1.56 -8.43 3.23
N THR A 59 2.56 -7.57 3.45
CA THR A 59 3.07 -7.25 4.78
C THR A 59 2.60 -5.89 5.27
N ASP A 60 2.35 -4.97 4.35
CA ASP A 60 1.77 -3.67 4.66
C ASP A 60 1.20 -3.03 3.38
N TYR A 61 0.33 -2.04 3.52
CA TYR A 61 -0.26 -1.31 2.41
C TYR A 61 -0.50 0.16 2.75
N ALA A 62 -0.61 0.99 1.72
CA ALA A 62 -1.06 2.38 1.84
C ALA A 62 -1.97 2.75 0.68
N ILE A 63 -2.95 3.61 0.94
CA ILE A 63 -3.87 4.13 -0.07
C ILE A 63 -3.78 5.65 -0.05
N ASP A 64 -3.60 6.26 -1.22
CA ASP A 64 -3.71 7.70 -1.40
C ASP A 64 -4.45 8.02 -2.70
N LYS A 65 -5.55 8.76 -2.59
CA LYS A 65 -6.41 9.16 -3.72
C LYS A 65 -6.87 7.95 -4.56
N ASN A 66 -6.22 7.73 -5.70
CA ASN A 66 -6.56 6.70 -6.69
C ASN A 66 -5.45 5.67 -6.85
N ARG A 67 -4.56 5.53 -5.87
CA ARG A 67 -3.44 4.60 -5.89
C ARG A 67 -3.39 3.75 -4.63
N VAL A 68 -2.92 2.53 -4.80
CA VAL A 68 -2.65 1.58 -3.72
C VAL A 68 -1.19 1.16 -3.80
N ALA A 69 -0.47 1.29 -2.71
CA ALA A 69 0.88 0.77 -2.54
C ALA A 69 0.83 -0.50 -1.69
N LEU A 70 1.43 -1.58 -2.17
CA LEU A 70 1.44 -2.89 -1.54
C LEU A 70 2.88 -3.32 -1.28
N ALA A 71 3.25 -3.57 -0.03
CA ALA A 71 4.49 -4.24 0.32
C ALA A 71 4.27 -5.75 0.24
N LEU A 72 4.91 -6.41 -0.70
CA LEU A 72 4.73 -7.83 -0.99
C LEU A 72 6.01 -8.62 -0.73
N THR A 73 5.92 -9.67 0.08
CA THR A 73 7.05 -10.49 0.51
C THR A 73 6.80 -11.95 0.14
N PRO A 74 7.76 -12.67 -0.46
CA PRO A 74 7.63 -14.10 -0.71
C PRO A 74 7.49 -14.89 0.61
N TYR A 75 6.74 -15.98 0.58
CA TYR A 75 6.56 -16.84 1.77
C TYR A 75 7.87 -17.49 2.24
N ASP A 76 8.77 -17.79 1.33
CA ASP A 76 10.01 -18.55 1.57
C ASP A 76 11.25 -17.66 1.76
N ASN A 77 11.19 -16.40 1.35
CA ASN A 77 12.33 -15.48 1.45
C ASN A 77 11.87 -14.05 1.77
N GLN A 78 11.87 -13.71 3.04
CA GLN A 78 11.44 -12.38 3.50
C GLN A 78 12.39 -11.24 3.09
N SER A 79 13.62 -11.55 2.66
CA SER A 79 14.58 -10.53 2.21
C SER A 79 14.34 -10.05 0.77
N ALA A 80 13.46 -10.69 0.01
CA ALA A 80 13.19 -10.31 -1.40
C ALA A 80 11.82 -9.65 -1.53
N SER A 81 11.58 -8.59 -0.78
CA SER A 81 10.32 -7.84 -0.83
C SER A 81 10.23 -6.96 -2.06
N LYS A 82 9.03 -6.60 -2.46
CA LYS A 82 8.79 -5.56 -3.45
C LYS A 82 7.67 -4.63 -3.02
N LEU A 83 7.80 -3.37 -3.37
CA LEU A 83 6.71 -2.41 -3.33
C LEU A 83 6.06 -2.36 -4.72
N VAL A 84 4.76 -2.58 -4.78
CA VAL A 84 3.97 -2.46 -6.00
C VAL A 84 2.99 -1.30 -5.83
N ILE A 85 2.96 -0.38 -6.78
CA ILE A 85 2.00 0.71 -6.80
C ILE A 85 1.01 0.45 -7.92
N LEU A 86 -0.26 0.28 -7.55
CA LEU A 86 -1.38 0.05 -8.44
C LEU A 86 -2.18 1.33 -8.66
N ASP A 87 -2.73 1.48 -9.85
CA ASP A 87 -3.80 2.44 -10.09
C ASP A 87 -5.18 1.83 -9.81
N SER A 88 -6.23 2.63 -10.00
CA SER A 88 -7.62 2.22 -9.78
C SER A 88 -8.16 1.18 -10.78
N SER A 89 -7.38 0.77 -11.76
CA SER A 89 -7.69 -0.34 -12.68
C SER A 89 -6.92 -1.62 -12.36
N ALA A 90 -6.28 -1.69 -11.18
CA ALA A 90 -5.39 -2.77 -10.76
C ALA A 90 -4.14 -2.94 -11.64
N SER A 91 -3.74 -1.90 -12.37
CA SER A 91 -2.54 -1.92 -13.22
C SER A 91 -1.33 -1.43 -12.44
N GLU A 92 -0.20 -2.12 -12.60
CA GLU A 92 1.06 -1.70 -12.00
C GLU A 92 1.54 -0.38 -12.64
N LYS A 93 1.71 0.65 -11.82
CA LYS A 93 2.34 1.91 -12.20
C LYS A 93 3.84 1.89 -11.95
N CYS A 94 4.22 1.23 -10.88
CA CYS A 94 5.59 1.16 -10.44
C CYS A 94 5.81 -0.12 -9.64
N VAL A 95 6.96 -0.75 -9.83
CA VAL A 95 7.45 -1.86 -9.01
C VAL A 95 8.86 -1.54 -8.56
N ILE A 96 9.08 -1.58 -7.26
CA ILE A 96 10.38 -1.32 -6.63
C ILE A 96 10.81 -2.59 -5.90
N GLU A 97 11.90 -3.19 -6.34
CA GLU A 97 12.49 -4.36 -5.69
C GLU A 97 13.32 -3.93 -4.48
N SER A 98 13.17 -4.62 -3.37
CA SER A 98 13.96 -4.44 -2.16
C SER A 98 14.72 -5.72 -1.83
N GLN A 99 15.99 -5.59 -1.45
CA GLN A 99 16.78 -6.71 -0.95
C GLN A 99 16.48 -7.03 0.53
N ASP A 100 15.80 -6.10 1.21
CA ASP A 100 15.40 -6.23 2.60
C ASP A 100 13.87 -6.36 2.69
N LYS A 101 13.41 -6.90 3.82
CA LYS A 101 11.99 -6.93 4.13
C LYS A 101 11.46 -5.50 4.25
N ILE A 102 10.35 -5.22 3.59
CA ILE A 102 9.62 -3.97 3.79
C ILE A 102 8.71 -4.15 5.02
N ASP A 103 9.00 -3.41 6.08
CA ASP A 103 8.26 -3.48 7.34
C ASP A 103 7.04 -2.56 7.36
N ALA A 104 7.11 -1.42 6.67
CA ALA A 104 5.98 -0.50 6.55
C ALA A 104 6.07 0.31 5.25
N VAL A 105 4.92 0.76 4.77
CA VAL A 105 4.78 1.60 3.58
C VAL A 105 3.85 2.77 3.86
N SER A 106 4.12 3.91 3.23
CA SER A 106 3.23 5.06 3.20
C SER A 106 3.22 5.69 1.81
N LEU A 107 2.09 6.28 1.43
CA LEU A 107 1.89 6.91 0.13
C LEU A 107 1.24 8.28 0.33
N TYR A 108 1.80 9.29 -0.31
CA TYR A 108 1.24 10.64 -0.35
C TYR A 108 1.66 11.36 -1.63
N GLY A 109 0.70 11.83 -2.43
CA GLY A 109 1.01 12.50 -3.69
C GLY A 109 1.86 11.60 -4.61
N ASP A 110 3.00 12.08 -5.08
CA ASP A 110 3.96 11.27 -5.85
C ASP A 110 5.07 10.64 -4.99
N THR A 111 4.97 10.71 -3.67
CA THR A 111 5.94 10.07 -2.77
C THR A 111 5.41 8.77 -2.22
N ALA A 112 6.15 7.69 -2.43
CA ALA A 112 6.05 6.43 -1.71
C ALA A 112 7.24 6.29 -0.76
N ALA A 113 6.98 6.00 0.51
CA ALA A 113 8.01 5.76 1.51
C ALA A 113 7.96 4.31 1.97
N ILE A 114 9.09 3.66 2.06
CA ILE A 114 9.22 2.34 2.68
C ILE A 114 10.14 2.39 3.89
N LEU A 115 9.78 1.62 4.91
CA LEU A 115 10.63 1.34 6.06
C LEU A 115 11.25 -0.04 5.88
N THR A 116 12.59 -0.09 5.93
CA THR A 116 13.36 -1.34 5.97
C THR A 116 14.33 -1.25 7.14
N ASP A 117 14.22 -2.16 8.11
CA ASP A 117 15.01 -2.14 9.34
C ASP A 117 14.89 -0.79 10.07
N SER A 118 15.88 0.07 9.99
CA SER A 118 15.92 1.37 10.65
C SER A 118 15.97 2.57 9.70
N THR A 119 15.78 2.31 8.40
CA THR A 119 15.92 3.32 7.33
C THR A 119 14.60 3.51 6.58
N ILE A 120 14.25 4.76 6.32
CA ILE A 120 13.14 5.11 5.44
C ILE A 120 13.73 5.57 4.11
N THR A 121 13.26 4.98 3.02
CA THR A 121 13.63 5.41 1.66
C THR A 121 12.41 5.98 0.95
N GLY A 122 12.56 7.18 0.43
CA GLY A 122 11.57 7.86 -0.41
C GLY A 122 11.77 7.55 -1.89
N TYR A 123 10.67 7.25 -2.57
CA TYR A 123 10.61 6.95 -4.01
C TYR A 123 9.56 7.81 -4.68
N SER A 124 9.78 8.17 -5.94
CA SER A 124 8.71 8.67 -6.79
C SER A 124 7.76 7.53 -7.12
N ALA A 125 6.49 7.67 -6.78
CA ALA A 125 5.46 6.68 -7.01
C ALA A 125 5.11 6.49 -8.50
N SER A 126 5.47 7.45 -9.34
CA SER A 126 5.27 7.38 -10.80
C SER A 126 6.44 6.75 -11.53
N SER A 127 7.69 6.96 -11.07
CA SER A 127 8.90 6.47 -11.78
C SER A 127 9.62 5.32 -11.08
N GLY A 128 9.39 5.12 -9.78
CA GLY A 128 10.12 4.13 -8.96
C GLY A 128 11.54 4.55 -8.58
N ASN A 129 11.97 5.75 -8.94
CA ASN A 129 13.30 6.21 -8.58
C ASN A 129 13.35 6.65 -7.12
N SER A 130 14.36 6.16 -6.39
CA SER A 130 14.65 6.68 -5.05
C SER A 130 15.22 8.09 -5.14
N PHE A 131 14.85 8.95 -4.19
CA PHE A 131 15.34 10.33 -4.19
C PHE A 131 15.96 10.74 -2.85
N SER A 132 15.63 10.08 -1.74
CA SER A 132 16.16 10.43 -0.42
C SER A 132 16.02 9.28 0.56
N THR A 133 16.82 9.34 1.63
CA THR A 133 16.71 8.43 2.78
C THR A 133 16.65 9.24 4.07
N ALA A 134 16.04 8.66 5.10
CA ALA A 134 15.98 9.22 6.45
C ALA A 134 16.13 8.11 7.50
N GLU A 135 16.73 8.45 8.64
CA GLU A 135 16.83 7.54 9.77
C GLU A 135 15.48 7.39 10.48
N ALA A 136 15.05 6.15 10.68
CA ALA A 136 13.84 5.84 11.43
C ALA A 136 14.11 5.48 12.91
N GLY A 137 15.30 4.97 13.18
CA GLY A 137 15.67 4.39 14.48
C GLY A 137 15.29 2.90 14.57
N SER A 138 16.05 2.17 15.38
CA SER A 138 15.94 0.70 15.49
C SER A 138 14.64 0.19 16.15
N ASP A 139 13.86 1.09 16.74
CA ASP A 139 12.54 0.77 17.34
C ASP A 139 11.35 1.13 16.44
N ALA A 140 11.62 1.51 15.19
CA ALA A 140 10.58 1.88 14.24
C ALA A 140 9.67 0.68 13.90
N ARG A 141 8.35 0.94 13.85
CA ARG A 141 7.32 -0.07 13.58
C ARG A 141 6.35 0.32 12.47
N GLY A 142 6.33 1.61 12.12
CA GLY A 142 5.43 2.12 11.10
C GLY A 142 5.82 3.53 10.71
N ILE A 143 5.34 3.94 9.55
CA ILE A 143 5.58 5.27 8.99
C ILE A 143 4.29 5.86 8.44
N ALA A 144 4.19 7.19 8.44
CA ALA A 144 3.10 7.92 7.80
C ALA A 144 3.63 9.21 7.18
N LEU A 145 3.44 9.40 5.88
CA LEU A 145 3.72 10.65 5.20
C LEU A 145 2.66 11.69 5.55
N ALA A 146 3.09 12.86 5.98
CA ALA A 146 2.23 14.03 6.17
C ALA A 146 2.16 14.89 4.91
N ASP A 147 3.21 14.86 4.12
CA ASP A 147 3.34 15.48 2.80
C ASP A 147 4.44 14.73 2.02
N GLU A 148 4.81 15.18 0.83
CA GLU A 148 5.81 14.52 -0.03
C GLU A 148 7.24 14.50 0.54
N ALA A 149 7.53 15.29 1.59
CA ALA A 149 8.87 15.40 2.17
C ALA A 149 8.92 15.06 3.67
N THR A 150 7.79 15.04 4.36
CA THR A 150 7.72 14.86 5.82
C THR A 150 7.12 13.52 6.17
N VAL A 151 7.84 12.71 6.93
CA VAL A 151 7.39 11.41 7.40
C VAL A 151 7.39 11.34 8.93
N TYR A 152 6.31 10.84 9.49
CA TYR A 152 6.23 10.48 10.90
C TYR A 152 6.56 9.01 11.08
N VAL A 153 7.36 8.71 12.10
CA VAL A 153 7.80 7.36 12.46
C VAL A 153 7.17 6.97 13.78
N LEU A 154 6.46 5.86 13.78
CA LEU A 154 5.95 5.23 14.99
C LEU A 154 7.04 4.33 15.56
N GLY A 155 7.58 4.69 16.71
CA GLY A 155 8.46 3.84 17.54
C GLY A 155 7.66 3.12 18.63
N VAL A 156 8.38 2.42 19.51
CA VAL A 156 7.75 1.65 20.63
C VAL A 156 7.01 2.57 21.61
N SER A 157 7.60 3.72 21.94
CA SER A 157 7.07 4.61 22.99
C SER A 157 7.03 6.08 22.56
N GLN A 158 7.30 6.37 21.28
CA GLN A 158 7.36 7.74 20.79
C GLN A 158 6.99 7.82 19.32
N VAL A 159 6.57 9.01 18.91
CA VAL A 159 6.41 9.38 17.50
C VAL A 159 7.48 10.40 17.17
N ARG A 160 8.24 10.13 16.12
CA ARG A 160 9.31 11.02 15.62
C ARG A 160 8.92 11.59 14.28
N GLN A 161 9.43 12.76 13.97
CA GLN A 161 9.35 13.36 12.66
C GLN A 161 10.71 13.26 11.96
N ALA A 162 10.72 12.77 10.74
CA ALA A 162 11.87 12.80 9.86
C ALA A 162 11.50 13.56 8.57
N ARG A 163 12.48 13.99 7.83
CA ARG A 163 12.25 14.73 6.58
C ARG A 163 13.24 14.27 5.52
N PHE A 164 12.71 14.05 4.31
CA PHE A 164 13.51 13.86 3.13
C PHE A 164 14.17 15.18 2.72
N SER A 165 15.43 15.11 2.37
CA SER A 165 16.25 16.27 1.96
C SER A 165 16.42 16.34 0.43
#